data_857cc637b4d3a5f163999672f037b50a
#
_entry.id   857cc637b4d3a5f163999672f037b50a
#
_cell.length_a   1.000
_cell.length_b   1.000
_cell.length_c   1.000
_cell.angle_alpha   90.00
_cell.angle_beta   90.00
_cell.angle_gamma   90.00
#
_symmetry.space_group_name_H-M   'P 1'
#
loop_
_entity.id
_entity.type
_entity.pdbx_description
1 polymer ?
#
loop_
_entity_poly.entity_id
_entity_poly.type
_entity_poly.pdbx_seq_one_letter_code
_entity_poly.pdbx_strand_id
1 'polypeptide(L)'
;MEYGHGGDVYRNRNVELDFSINVNPLGMPNFVWEAAMKSIALSTRYPDSTCGALRTRMSELTGIPGEMMIFGNGAAELIFRLVQTLCPKKAVIPAPSFMEYE
;
A
#
# COMPACT_ATOMS: atom_id res chain seq x y z
N MET A 1 13.22 -2.20 -22.76
CA MET A 1 13.12 -0.92 -22.02
C MET A 1 13.06 -1.29 -20.55
N GLU A 2 13.99 -0.82 -19.77
CA GLU A 2 13.94 -1.04 -18.33
C GLU A 2 12.95 -0.03 -17.75
N TYR A 3 11.75 -0.46 -17.43
CA TYR A 3 10.75 0.38 -16.78
C TYR A 3 11.12 0.47 -15.30
N GLY A 4 11.63 1.63 -14.85
CA GLY A 4 11.87 1.91 -13.44
C GLY A 4 10.56 2.23 -12.72
N HIS A 5 10.53 2.04 -11.40
CA HIS A 5 9.42 2.54 -10.57
C HIS A 5 9.35 4.08 -10.68
N GLY A 6 8.13 4.61 -10.64
CA GLY A 6 7.92 6.05 -10.51
C GLY A 6 8.46 6.59 -9.19
N GLY A 7 8.62 7.92 -9.09
CA GLY A 7 9.07 8.61 -7.86
C GLY A 7 10.54 8.44 -7.53
N ASP A 8 11.38 8.02 -8.47
CA ASP A 8 12.83 7.88 -8.24
C ASP A 8 13.52 9.25 -8.21
N VAL A 9 13.37 9.93 -7.09
CA VAL A 9 14.02 11.23 -6.81
C VAL A 9 15.53 11.12 -6.64
N TYR A 10 16.08 9.92 -6.45
CA TYR A 10 17.49 9.70 -6.28
C TYR A 10 18.26 9.74 -7.61
N ARG A 11 17.65 9.23 -8.68
CA ARG A 11 18.19 9.28 -10.04
C ARG A 11 17.78 10.53 -10.79
N ASN A 12 16.60 11.09 -10.48
CA ASN A 12 16.00 12.24 -11.16
C ASN A 12 15.94 13.46 -10.22
N ARG A 13 17.08 14.12 -10.01
CA ARG A 13 17.22 15.19 -9.01
C ARG A 13 16.60 16.54 -9.41
N ASN A 14 16.34 16.78 -10.68
CA ASN A 14 15.88 18.08 -11.21
C ASN A 14 14.44 17.99 -11.76
N VAL A 15 13.60 17.20 -11.12
CA VAL A 15 12.19 17.08 -11.51
C VAL A 15 11.40 18.21 -10.89
N GLU A 16 10.82 19.09 -11.69
CA GLU A 16 9.92 20.16 -11.23
C GLU A 16 8.49 19.63 -11.01
N LEU A 17 8.05 18.68 -11.84
CA LEU A 17 6.73 18.08 -11.79
C LEU A 17 6.85 16.56 -11.92
N ASP A 18 6.30 15.82 -10.98
CA ASP A 18 6.30 14.36 -10.99
C ASP A 18 4.87 13.81 -11.15
N PHE A 19 4.61 13.22 -12.32
CA PHE A 19 3.36 12.52 -12.63
C PHE A 19 3.51 10.99 -12.60
N SER A 20 4.65 10.49 -12.16
CA SER A 20 4.94 9.06 -12.15
C SER A 20 4.39 8.33 -10.91
N ILE A 21 4.01 9.07 -9.88
CA ILE A 21 3.45 8.53 -8.64
C ILE A 21 2.21 9.30 -8.22
N ASN A 22 1.32 8.62 -7.50
CA ASN A 22 0.10 9.21 -6.96
C ASN A 22 0.25 9.45 -5.46
N VAL A 23 0.81 10.60 -5.10
CA VAL A 23 0.99 11.04 -3.71
C VAL A 23 0.17 12.30 -3.43
N ASN A 24 -0.18 12.53 -2.18
CA ASN A 24 -0.86 13.74 -1.77
C ASN A 24 0.09 14.94 -1.92
N PRO A 25 -0.17 15.91 -2.82
CA PRO A 25 0.71 17.07 -3.03
C PRO A 25 0.76 18.00 -1.81
N LEU A 26 -0.22 17.93 -0.91
CA LEU A 26 -0.25 18.69 0.34
C LEU A 26 0.56 18.03 1.46
N GLY A 27 1.18 16.87 1.17
CA GLY A 27 1.95 16.10 2.13
C GLY A 27 1.07 15.32 3.12
N MET A 28 1.68 14.87 4.20
CA MET A 28 1.00 14.08 5.23
C MET A 28 0.14 14.99 6.11
N PRO A 29 -1.16 14.71 6.30
CA PRO A 29 -2.00 15.43 7.24
C PRO A 29 -1.45 15.35 8.69
N ASN A 30 -1.55 16.45 9.44
CA ASN A 30 -1.01 16.52 10.80
C ASN A 30 -1.53 15.44 11.74
N PHE A 31 -2.83 15.11 11.65
CA PHE A 31 -3.41 14.05 12.49
C PHE A 31 -2.84 12.65 12.19
N VAL A 32 -2.45 12.41 10.95
CA VAL A 32 -1.79 11.15 10.53
C VAL A 32 -0.38 11.11 11.12
N TRP A 33 0.36 12.23 11.00
CA TRP A 33 1.71 12.36 11.56
C TRP A 33 1.70 12.15 13.08
N GLU A 34 0.77 12.80 13.81
CA GLU A 34 0.63 12.63 15.25
C GLU A 34 0.29 11.20 15.65
N ALA A 35 -0.61 10.53 14.91
CA ALA A 35 -0.96 9.15 15.15
C ALA A 35 0.25 8.22 14.93
N ALA A 36 1.03 8.44 13.86
CA ALA A 36 2.24 7.70 13.59
C ALA A 36 3.29 7.87 14.70
N MET A 37 3.52 9.10 15.15
CA MET A 37 4.45 9.38 16.25
C MET A 37 4.03 8.70 17.56
N LYS A 38 2.75 8.72 17.89
CA LYS A 38 2.21 8.03 19.08
C LYS A 38 2.37 6.49 18.96
N SER A 39 2.28 5.97 17.76
CA SER A 39 2.37 4.51 17.53
C SER A 39 3.80 3.96 17.65
N ILE A 40 4.83 4.81 17.59
CA ILE A 40 6.24 4.38 17.76
C ILE A 40 6.43 3.65 19.09
N ALA A 41 5.79 4.11 20.16
CA ALA A 41 5.86 3.45 21.46
C ALA A 41 5.29 2.03 21.46
N LEU A 42 4.43 1.70 20.51
CA LEU A 42 3.84 0.37 20.36
C LEU A 42 4.79 -0.61 19.63
N SER A 43 5.85 -0.12 18.99
CA SER A 43 6.81 -0.97 18.26
C SER A 43 7.59 -1.95 19.14
N THR A 44 7.53 -1.77 20.45
CA THR A 44 8.08 -2.73 21.44
C THR A 44 7.23 -4.00 21.60
N ARG A 45 6.07 -4.05 20.97
CA ARG A 45 5.15 -5.20 21.02
C ARG A 45 5.04 -5.85 19.65
N TYR A 46 4.72 -7.13 19.64
CA TYR A 46 4.32 -7.79 18.39
C TYR A 46 3.05 -7.13 17.83
N PRO A 47 2.98 -6.93 16.52
CA PRO A 47 1.78 -6.40 15.89
C PRO A 47 0.61 -7.38 16.03
N ASP A 48 -0.62 -6.84 16.00
CA ASP A 48 -1.82 -7.65 15.91
C ASP A 48 -1.89 -8.34 14.54
N SER A 49 -1.62 -9.65 14.52
CA SER A 49 -1.61 -10.47 13.32
C SER A 49 -2.96 -10.55 12.61
N THR A 50 -4.04 -10.22 13.31
CA THR A 50 -5.42 -10.22 12.77
C THR A 50 -5.85 -8.85 12.27
N CYS A 51 -5.11 -7.79 12.56
CA CYS A 51 -5.49 -6.41 12.31
C CYS A 51 -6.88 -6.06 12.88
N GLY A 52 -7.25 -6.62 14.06
CA GLY A 52 -8.60 -6.58 14.59
C GLY A 52 -9.16 -5.17 14.77
N ALA A 53 -8.40 -4.26 15.40
CA ALA A 53 -8.82 -2.88 15.60
C ALA A 53 -8.99 -2.12 14.26
N LEU A 54 -8.06 -2.31 13.33
CA LEU A 54 -8.13 -1.72 12.00
C LEU A 54 -9.34 -2.26 11.24
N ARG A 55 -9.57 -3.56 11.29
CA ARG A 55 -10.68 -4.25 10.63
C ARG A 55 -12.03 -3.72 11.12
N THR A 56 -12.20 -3.61 12.44
CA THR A 56 -13.41 -3.05 13.05
C THR A 56 -13.63 -1.62 12.56
N ARG A 57 -12.61 -0.78 12.64
CA ARG A 57 -12.73 0.62 12.25
C ARG A 57 -13.03 0.80 10.76
N MET A 58 -12.40 0.02 9.91
CA MET A 58 -12.67 0.06 8.46
C MET A 58 -14.08 -0.43 8.14
N SER A 59 -14.57 -1.46 8.83
CA SER A 59 -15.93 -1.94 8.67
C SER A 59 -16.96 -0.88 9.04
N GLU A 60 -16.76 -0.17 10.15
CA GLU A 60 -17.62 0.96 10.55
C GLU A 60 -17.65 2.09 9.51
N LEU A 61 -16.48 2.42 8.93
CA LEU A 61 -16.37 3.52 7.97
C LEU A 61 -16.92 3.18 6.58
N THR A 62 -16.75 1.93 6.14
CA THR A 62 -17.07 1.54 4.76
C THR A 62 -18.38 0.78 4.63
N GLY A 63 -18.91 0.26 5.74
CA GLY A 63 -20.06 -0.65 5.73
C GLY A 63 -19.75 -2.06 5.21
N ILE A 64 -18.49 -2.35 4.86
CA ILE A 64 -18.07 -3.67 4.40
C ILE A 64 -17.78 -4.55 5.62
N PRO A 65 -18.28 -5.80 5.65
CA PRO A 65 -17.97 -6.73 6.74
C PRO A 65 -16.46 -6.95 6.90
N GLY A 66 -15.97 -6.94 8.15
CA GLY A 66 -14.55 -7.07 8.43
C GLY A 66 -13.92 -8.37 7.91
N GLU A 67 -14.66 -9.45 7.84
CA GLU A 67 -14.24 -10.74 7.27
C GLU A 67 -14.00 -10.69 5.75
N MET A 68 -14.53 -9.68 5.06
CA MET A 68 -14.30 -9.44 3.64
C MET A 68 -13.10 -8.53 3.36
N MET A 69 -12.33 -8.19 4.38
CA MET A 69 -11.19 -7.29 4.26
C MET A 69 -9.87 -8.03 4.46
N ILE A 70 -8.87 -7.69 3.68
CA ILE A 70 -7.48 -8.08 3.87
C ILE A 70 -6.62 -6.82 3.92
N PHE A 71 -5.63 -6.82 4.81
CA PHE A 71 -4.69 -5.72 4.99
C PHE A 71 -3.27 -6.17 4.70
N GLY A 72 -2.46 -5.28 4.13
CA GLY A 72 -1.06 -5.54 3.82
C GLY A 72 -0.26 -4.23 3.73
N ASN A 73 1.04 -4.35 3.64
CA ASN A 73 1.97 -3.22 3.52
C ASN A 73 2.03 -2.73 2.06
N GLY A 74 0.97 -2.06 1.64
CA GLY A 74 0.80 -1.59 0.27
C GLY A 74 0.19 -2.64 -0.65
N ALA A 75 -0.15 -2.19 -1.87
CA ALA A 75 -0.81 -3.03 -2.88
C ALA A 75 0.09 -4.18 -3.36
N ALA A 76 1.40 -3.96 -3.47
CA ALA A 76 2.36 -4.96 -3.93
C ALA A 76 2.28 -6.24 -3.08
N GLU A 77 2.35 -6.12 -1.74
CA GLU A 77 2.21 -7.29 -0.86
C GLU A 77 0.91 -8.06 -1.11
N LEU A 78 -0.20 -7.34 -1.29
CA LEU A 78 -1.50 -7.97 -1.53
C LEU A 78 -1.57 -8.68 -2.89
N ILE A 79 -0.96 -8.11 -3.93
CA ILE A 79 -0.86 -8.70 -5.26
C ILE A 79 -0.09 -10.02 -5.17
N PHE A 80 1.11 -10.02 -4.57
CA PHE A 80 1.92 -11.22 -4.39
C PHE A 80 1.20 -12.29 -3.59
N ARG A 81 0.58 -11.93 -2.47
CA ARG A 81 -0.19 -12.87 -1.65
C ARG A 81 -1.36 -13.48 -2.40
N LEU A 82 -2.08 -12.67 -3.17
CA LEU A 82 -3.20 -13.14 -3.98
C LEU A 82 -2.75 -14.18 -5.02
N VAL A 83 -1.69 -13.86 -5.76
CA VAL A 83 -1.13 -14.77 -6.77
C VAL A 83 -0.63 -16.06 -6.14
N GLN A 84 0.10 -15.98 -5.03
CA GLN A 84 0.59 -17.15 -4.31
C GLN A 84 -0.54 -18.03 -3.76
N THR A 85 -1.64 -17.43 -3.33
CA THR A 85 -2.78 -18.17 -2.78
C THR A 85 -3.61 -18.85 -3.87
N LEU A 86 -3.86 -18.13 -4.96
CA LEU A 86 -4.69 -18.63 -6.06
C LEU A 86 -3.93 -19.57 -7.01
N CYS A 87 -2.60 -19.45 -7.05
CA CYS A 87 -1.73 -20.24 -7.94
C CYS A 87 -2.27 -20.34 -9.37
N PRO A 88 -2.59 -19.23 -10.05
CA PRO A 88 -3.21 -19.27 -11.36
C PRO A 88 -2.26 -19.87 -12.39
N LYS A 89 -2.76 -20.74 -13.27
CA LYS A 89 -1.96 -21.33 -14.36
C LYS A 89 -1.63 -20.31 -15.47
N LYS A 90 -2.45 -19.29 -15.61
CA LYS A 90 -2.30 -18.19 -16.59
C LYS A 90 -2.83 -16.91 -15.98
N ALA A 91 -2.18 -15.80 -16.30
CA ALA A 91 -2.65 -14.45 -16.00
C ALA A 91 -2.66 -13.63 -17.29
N VAL A 92 -3.59 -12.69 -17.38
CA VAL A 92 -3.64 -11.70 -18.46
C VAL A 92 -3.45 -10.34 -17.82
N ILE A 93 -2.43 -9.63 -18.27
CA ILE A 93 -2.05 -8.33 -17.72
C ILE A 93 -2.11 -7.32 -18.85
N PRO A 94 -2.88 -6.21 -18.73
CA PRO A 94 -2.83 -5.14 -19.71
C PRO A 94 -1.48 -4.44 -19.66
N ALA A 95 -0.91 -4.11 -20.80
CA ALA A 95 0.34 -3.37 -20.89
C ALA A 95 0.12 -2.07 -21.70
N PRO A 96 0.74 -0.95 -21.28
CA PRO A 96 1.57 -0.78 -20.06
C PRO A 96 0.75 -0.75 -18.78
N SER A 97 1.28 -1.29 -17.67
CA SER A 97 0.63 -1.28 -16.36
C SER A 97 1.65 -1.21 -15.23
N PHE A 98 1.19 -1.38 -13.99
CA PHE A 98 2.04 -1.39 -12.82
C PHE A 98 2.98 -2.60 -12.82
N MET A 99 4.28 -2.36 -12.59
CA MET A 99 5.33 -3.38 -12.72
C MET A 99 5.14 -4.60 -11.82
N GLU A 100 4.56 -4.41 -10.64
CA GLU A 100 4.34 -5.51 -9.68
C GLU A 100 3.31 -6.56 -10.16
N TYR A 101 2.70 -6.36 -11.32
CA TYR A 101 1.85 -7.37 -11.94
C TYR A 101 2.63 -8.42 -12.74
N GLU A 102 3.89 -8.14 -13.11
CA GLU A 102 4.76 -9.04 -13.86
C GLU A 102 5.61 -9.90 -12.91
#